data_ac5c4fd78e17dbb99bbd288cb9e59ed4
#
_entry.id   ac5c4fd78e17dbb99bbd288cb9e59ed4
#
_cell.length_a   1.000
_cell.length_b   1.000
_cell.length_c   1.000
_cell.angle_alpha   90.00
_cell.angle_beta   90.00
_cell.angle_gamma   90.00
#
_symmetry.space_group_name_H-M   'P 1'
#
loop_
_entity.id
_entity.type
_entity.pdbx_description
1 polymer ?
#
loop_
_entity_poly.entity_id
_entity_poly.type
_entity_poly.pdbx_seq_one_letter_code
_entity_poly.pdbx_strand_id
1 'polypeptide(L)'
;MILKTPKKQIAHLHASCTEWKNTFSFEIYGQKGKIDINGLGGSYGVERLSYYKMSAEMGPPETFIWEYPMTDDSWEVEFHEFIEDIEKNRTPLAGLQDAHEALKIVEEIYRISQPW
;
A
#
# COMPACT_ATOMS: atom_id res chain seq x y z
N MET A 1 -4.97 -4.38 -13.24
CA MET A 1 -3.83 -3.68 -13.86
C MET A 1 -2.52 -4.35 -13.48
N ILE A 2 -1.57 -4.44 -14.41
CA ILE A 2 -0.21 -4.94 -14.11
C ILE A 2 0.78 -3.88 -14.57
N LEU A 3 1.67 -3.49 -13.67
CA LEU A 3 2.74 -2.54 -13.92
C LEU A 3 4.09 -3.26 -13.83
N LYS A 4 5.06 -2.83 -14.64
CA LYS A 4 6.41 -3.36 -14.62
C LYS A 4 7.43 -2.22 -14.70
N THR A 5 8.42 -2.24 -13.82
CA THR A 5 9.51 -1.28 -13.86
C THR A 5 10.69 -1.77 -14.73
N PRO A 6 11.59 -0.87 -15.18
CA PRO A 6 12.83 -1.26 -15.85
C PRO A 6 13.71 -2.20 -15.01
N LYS A 7 13.60 -2.15 -13.69
CA LYS A 7 14.29 -3.05 -12.74
C LYS A 7 13.62 -4.42 -12.59
N LYS A 8 12.63 -4.74 -13.46
CA LYS A 8 11.85 -6.00 -13.46
C LYS A 8 10.97 -6.22 -12.22
N GLN A 9 10.69 -5.17 -11.46
CA GLN A 9 9.68 -5.23 -10.41
C GLN A 9 8.30 -5.25 -11.06
N ILE A 10 7.37 -5.99 -10.48
CA ILE A 10 5.99 -6.14 -10.98
C ILE A 10 5.05 -5.74 -9.86
N ALA A 11 4.08 -4.89 -10.19
CA ALA A 11 2.94 -4.60 -9.33
C ALA A 11 1.65 -5.08 -10.02
N HIS A 12 0.82 -5.81 -9.28
CA HIS A 12 -0.51 -6.19 -9.69
C HIS A 12 -1.52 -5.46 -8.80
N LEU A 13 -2.36 -4.64 -9.42
CA LEU A 13 -3.41 -3.91 -8.72
C LEU A 13 -4.76 -4.40 -9.19
N HIS A 14 -5.63 -4.71 -8.24
CA HIS A 14 -7.01 -5.11 -8.45
C HIS A 14 -7.91 -4.22 -7.59
N ALA A 15 -8.95 -3.67 -8.20
CA ALA A 15 -10.03 -2.97 -7.50
C ALA A 15 -11.35 -3.44 -8.12
N SER A 16 -12.32 -3.73 -7.27
CA SER A 16 -13.63 -4.22 -7.68
C SER A 16 -14.71 -3.68 -6.75
N CYS A 17 -15.87 -3.39 -7.28
CA CYS A 17 -17.08 -3.07 -6.50
C CYS A 17 -18.04 -4.27 -6.40
N THR A 18 -17.65 -5.45 -6.88
CA THR A 18 -18.50 -6.65 -6.94
C THR A 18 -18.07 -7.75 -5.96
N GLU A 19 -17.19 -7.44 -5.02
CA GLU A 19 -16.58 -8.40 -4.08
C GLU A 19 -17.48 -8.77 -2.89
N TRP A 20 -18.78 -8.54 -2.92
CA TRP A 20 -19.74 -8.88 -1.85
C TRP A 20 -19.36 -8.46 -0.41
N LYS A 21 -18.09 -8.25 -0.14
CA LYS A 21 -17.53 -7.83 1.13
C LYS A 21 -16.37 -6.88 0.87
N ASN A 22 -16.27 -5.83 1.66
CA ASN A 22 -15.10 -4.96 1.62
C ASN A 22 -13.85 -5.72 2.08
N THR A 23 -12.86 -5.75 1.21
CA THR A 23 -11.57 -6.40 1.45
C THR A 23 -10.45 -5.45 1.07
N PHE A 24 -9.37 -5.48 1.84
CA PHE A 24 -8.12 -4.82 1.49
C PHE A 24 -6.98 -5.79 1.77
N SER A 25 -6.08 -5.91 0.81
CA SER A 25 -4.83 -6.64 0.96
C SER A 25 -3.74 -5.96 0.15
N PHE A 26 -2.59 -5.75 0.77
CA PHE A 26 -1.41 -5.23 0.12
C PHE A 26 -0.21 -6.10 0.46
N GLU A 27 0.32 -6.79 -0.53
CA GLU A 27 1.41 -7.73 -0.37
C GLU A 27 2.67 -7.26 -1.08
N ILE A 28 3.79 -7.29 -0.38
CA ILE A 28 5.11 -6.95 -0.93
C ILE A 28 6.01 -8.18 -0.83
N TYR A 29 6.43 -8.70 -1.98
CA TYR A 29 7.33 -9.83 -2.08
C TYR A 29 8.75 -9.37 -2.34
N GLY A 30 9.63 -9.56 -1.36
CA GLY A 30 11.06 -9.30 -1.46
C GLY A 30 11.86 -10.60 -1.61
N GLN A 31 13.16 -10.46 -1.84
CA GLN A 31 14.06 -11.61 -1.95
C GLN A 31 14.27 -12.38 -0.64
N LYS A 32 14.12 -11.71 0.50
CA LYS A 32 14.41 -12.26 1.84
C LYS A 32 13.21 -12.30 2.76
N GLY A 33 12.05 -11.93 2.27
CA GLY A 33 10.83 -11.92 3.06
C GLY A 33 9.64 -11.35 2.32
N LYS A 34 8.49 -11.44 2.96
CA LYS A 34 7.21 -10.91 2.51
C LYS A 34 6.64 -10.01 3.58
N ILE A 35 6.02 -8.92 3.16
CA ILE A 35 5.13 -8.10 3.99
C ILE A 35 3.71 -8.26 3.46
N ASP A 36 2.76 -8.39 4.38
CA ASP A 36 1.34 -8.54 4.08
C ASP A 36 0.56 -7.60 4.99
N ILE A 37 -0.18 -6.67 4.40
CA ILE A 37 -1.03 -5.71 5.09
C ILE A 37 -2.48 -6.02 4.72
N ASN A 38 -3.28 -6.37 5.71
CA ASN A 38 -4.70 -6.70 5.56
C ASN A 38 -5.55 -5.77 6.41
N GLY A 39 -6.73 -5.42 5.89
CA GLY A 39 -7.67 -4.53 6.56
C GLY A 39 -7.32 -3.05 6.39
N LEU A 40 -8.32 -2.19 6.59
CA LEU A 40 -8.19 -0.72 6.62
C LEU A 40 -9.14 -0.13 7.67
N GLY A 41 -9.42 -0.87 8.75
CA GLY A 41 -10.41 -0.45 9.72
C GLY A 41 -11.85 -0.53 9.21
N GLY A 42 -12.81 -0.18 10.06
CA GLY A 42 -14.23 -0.16 9.73
C GLY A 42 -14.72 -1.46 9.05
N SER A 43 -15.38 -1.31 7.91
CA SER A 43 -15.92 -2.45 7.14
C SER A 43 -14.86 -3.32 6.44
N TYR A 44 -13.63 -2.86 6.36
CA TYR A 44 -12.50 -3.61 5.81
C TYR A 44 -11.80 -4.52 6.84
N GLY A 45 -12.23 -4.44 8.10
CA GLY A 45 -11.69 -5.25 9.20
C GLY A 45 -10.46 -4.63 9.88
N VAL A 46 -10.04 -5.28 10.95
CA VAL A 46 -8.88 -4.86 11.74
C VAL A 46 -7.62 -4.83 10.87
N GLU A 47 -6.87 -3.75 10.98
CA GLU A 47 -5.60 -3.60 10.31
C GLU A 47 -4.57 -4.56 10.89
N ARG A 48 -3.91 -5.28 10.01
CA ARG A 48 -2.89 -6.26 10.39
C ARG A 48 -1.69 -6.15 9.47
N LEU A 49 -0.50 -6.00 10.05
CA LEU A 49 0.78 -6.11 9.39
C LEU A 49 1.41 -7.46 9.72
N SER A 50 1.72 -8.25 8.70
CA SER A 50 2.45 -9.51 8.87
C SER A 50 3.78 -9.42 8.13
N TYR A 51 4.86 -9.75 8.81
CA TYR A 51 6.20 -9.86 8.22
C TYR A 51 6.69 -11.31 8.29
N TYR A 52 6.98 -11.86 7.15
CA TYR A 52 7.51 -13.21 6.98
C TYR A 52 8.97 -13.11 6.57
N LYS A 53 9.86 -13.43 7.49
CA LYS A 53 11.30 -13.43 7.25
C LYS A 53 11.74 -14.81 6.79
N MET A 54 12.27 -14.89 5.58
CA MET A 54 12.75 -16.16 5.01
C MET A 54 14.00 -16.64 5.74
N SER A 55 14.01 -17.94 6.08
CA SER A 55 15.23 -18.60 6.53
C SER A 55 16.15 -18.94 5.36
N ALA A 56 17.44 -18.98 5.59
CA ALA A 56 18.41 -19.52 4.62
C ALA A 56 18.24 -21.04 4.42
N GLU A 57 17.69 -21.71 5.43
CA GLU A 57 17.37 -23.13 5.40
C GLU A 57 15.92 -23.32 4.93
N MET A 58 15.65 -24.45 4.29
CA MET A 58 14.27 -24.78 3.91
C MET A 58 13.41 -25.01 5.15
N GLY A 59 12.29 -24.28 5.25
CA GLY A 59 11.37 -24.35 6.39
C GLY A 59 10.37 -23.22 6.37
N PRO A 60 9.42 -23.20 7.33
CA PRO A 60 8.49 -22.10 7.47
C PRO A 60 9.24 -20.81 7.83
N PRO A 61 8.81 -19.65 7.30
CA PRO A 61 9.42 -18.37 7.63
C PRO A 61 9.18 -18.01 9.10
N GLU A 62 10.14 -17.31 9.69
CA GLU A 62 9.91 -16.61 10.95
C GLU A 62 8.83 -15.54 10.74
N THR A 63 7.78 -15.56 11.55
CA THR A 63 6.57 -14.75 11.33
C THR A 63 6.37 -13.79 12.48
N PHE A 64 6.20 -12.51 12.13
CA PHE A 64 5.85 -11.43 13.06
C PHE A 64 4.53 -10.83 12.64
N ILE A 65 3.60 -10.63 13.59
CA ILE A 65 2.27 -10.08 13.34
C ILE A 65 2.00 -8.95 14.32
N TRP A 66 1.52 -7.81 13.77
CA TRP A 66 1.01 -6.67 14.53
C TRP A 66 -0.42 -6.40 14.11
N GLU A 67 -1.27 -6.17 15.09
CA GLU A 67 -2.68 -5.81 14.88
C GLU A 67 -2.96 -4.43 15.46
N TYR A 68 -3.77 -3.67 14.76
CA TYR A 68 -4.15 -2.30 15.11
C TYR A 68 -5.67 -2.21 15.23
N PRO A 69 -6.25 -2.69 16.36
CA PRO A 69 -7.70 -2.73 16.55
C PRO A 69 -8.30 -1.39 16.98
N MET A 70 -7.52 -0.31 16.91
CA MET A 70 -7.94 1.02 17.34
C MET A 70 -8.82 1.71 16.29
N THR A 71 -9.45 2.80 16.69
CA THR A 71 -10.17 3.67 15.75
C THR A 71 -9.18 4.31 14.77
N ASP A 72 -9.64 4.50 13.53
CA ASP A 72 -8.86 5.16 12.49
C ASP A 72 -8.61 6.64 12.86
N ASP A 73 -7.35 6.98 13.08
CA ASP A 73 -6.85 8.33 13.35
C ASP A 73 -5.97 8.88 12.20
N SER A 74 -5.97 8.20 11.06
CA SER A 74 -5.11 8.52 9.91
C SER A 74 -5.23 9.98 9.45
N TRP A 75 -6.44 10.54 9.44
CA TRP A 75 -6.69 11.93 9.07
C TRP A 75 -6.08 12.93 10.06
N GLU A 76 -6.15 12.61 11.36
CA GLU A 76 -5.55 13.45 12.40
C GLU A 76 -4.03 13.44 12.30
N VAL A 77 -3.45 12.25 12.13
CA VAL A 77 -2.00 12.07 11.94
C VAL A 77 -1.53 12.79 10.68
N GLU A 78 -2.23 12.64 9.55
CA GLU A 78 -1.89 13.31 8.29
C GLU A 78 -1.91 14.84 8.44
N PHE A 79 -2.94 15.38 9.10
CA PHE A 79 -3.05 16.81 9.33
C PHE A 79 -1.93 17.34 10.25
N HIS A 80 -1.58 16.59 11.30
CA HIS A 80 -0.45 16.95 12.16
C HIS A 80 0.88 16.97 11.40
N GLU A 81 1.16 15.96 10.59
CA GLU A 81 2.36 15.91 9.75
C GLU A 81 2.42 17.09 8.78
N PHE A 82 1.28 17.44 8.16
CA PHE A 82 1.19 18.58 7.26
C PHE A 82 1.55 19.90 7.96
N ILE A 83 1.03 20.14 9.18
CA ILE A 83 1.35 21.33 9.96
C ILE A 83 2.83 21.34 10.36
N GLU A 84 3.36 20.21 10.81
CA GLU A 84 4.78 20.08 11.16
C GLU A 84 5.71 20.32 9.97
N ASP A 85 5.34 19.89 8.78
CA ASP A 85 6.11 20.14 7.56
C ASP A 85 6.21 21.63 7.26
N ILE A 86 5.12 22.38 7.48
CA ILE A 86 5.11 23.84 7.32
C ILE A 86 5.98 24.50 8.41
N GLU A 87 5.76 24.18 9.68
CA GLU A 87 6.45 24.82 10.81
C GLU A 87 7.96 24.54 10.81
N LYS A 88 8.34 23.33 10.48
CA LYS A 88 9.74 22.88 10.45
C LYS A 88 10.41 23.05 9.09
N ASN A 89 9.69 23.58 8.10
CA ASN A 89 10.16 23.74 6.72
C ASN A 89 10.75 22.41 6.15
N ARG A 90 10.06 21.29 6.43
CA ARG A 90 10.44 19.96 5.92
C ARG A 90 9.90 19.76 4.51
N THR A 91 10.57 18.92 3.75
CA THR A 91 10.01 18.38 2.51
C THR A 91 9.05 17.24 2.86
N PRO A 92 7.77 17.27 2.43
CA PRO A 92 6.84 16.20 2.68
C PRO A 92 7.35 14.85 2.15
N LEU A 93 7.05 13.76 2.85
CA LEU A 93 7.38 12.40 2.41
C LEU A 93 6.65 12.02 1.11
N ALA A 94 5.41 12.49 0.96
CA ALA A 94 4.63 12.37 -0.26
C ALA A 94 4.20 13.77 -0.71
N GLY A 95 4.79 14.26 -1.77
CA GLY A 95 4.58 15.61 -2.28
C GLY A 95 3.82 15.67 -3.59
N LEU A 96 3.72 16.88 -4.16
CA LEU A 96 3.07 17.10 -5.46
C LEU A 96 3.72 16.31 -6.60
N GLN A 97 5.02 16.02 -6.53
CA GLN A 97 5.71 15.23 -7.54
C GLN A 97 5.21 13.77 -7.52
N ASP A 98 5.01 13.19 -6.33
CA ASP A 98 4.51 11.82 -6.19
C ASP A 98 3.06 11.71 -6.68
N ALA A 99 2.23 12.71 -6.34
CA ALA A 99 0.85 12.79 -6.85
C ALA A 99 0.82 12.93 -8.37
N HIS A 100 1.70 13.74 -8.96
CA HIS A 100 1.81 13.90 -10.41
C HIS A 100 2.24 12.60 -11.11
N GLU A 101 3.20 11.86 -10.56
CA GLU A 101 3.60 10.56 -11.10
C GLU A 101 2.47 9.52 -11.03
N ALA A 102 1.68 9.53 -9.95
CA ALA A 102 0.49 8.67 -9.84
C ALA A 102 -0.56 9.03 -10.92
N LEU A 103 -0.82 10.32 -11.14
CA LEU A 103 -1.76 10.78 -12.17
C LEU A 103 -1.30 10.40 -13.59
N LYS A 104 -0.01 10.45 -13.89
CA LYS A 104 0.53 9.98 -15.17
C LYS A 104 0.20 8.51 -15.44
N ILE A 105 0.28 7.67 -14.41
CA ILE A 105 -0.09 6.25 -14.53
C ILE A 105 -1.57 6.13 -14.85
N VAL A 106 -2.42 6.89 -14.17
CA VAL A 106 -3.87 6.90 -14.43
C VAL A 106 -4.18 7.36 -15.86
N GLU A 107 -3.55 8.45 -16.31
CA GLU A 107 -3.70 8.96 -17.68
C GLU A 107 -3.31 7.90 -18.71
N GLU A 108 -2.17 7.22 -18.51
CA GLU A 108 -1.72 6.16 -19.41
C GLU A 108 -2.70 4.98 -19.44
N ILE A 109 -3.28 4.61 -18.30
CA ILE A 109 -4.31 3.58 -18.24
C ILE A 109 -5.53 3.98 -19.10
N TYR A 110 -6.01 5.20 -18.96
CA TYR A 110 -7.15 5.67 -19.78
C TYR A 110 -6.79 5.73 -21.26
N ARG A 111 -5.56 6.10 -21.61
CA ARG A 111 -5.09 6.18 -22.99
C ARG A 111 -5.05 4.80 -23.67
N ILE A 112 -4.68 3.74 -22.95
CA ILE A 112 -4.58 2.37 -23.49
C ILE A 112 -5.85 1.54 -23.30
N SER A 113 -6.71 1.93 -22.36
CA SER A 113 -8.00 1.28 -22.15
C SER A 113 -9.00 1.81 -23.17
N GLN A 114 -9.38 0.99 -24.14
CA GLN A 114 -10.48 1.36 -25.02
C GLN A 114 -11.80 1.29 -24.25
N PRO A 115 -12.68 2.29 -24.34
CA PRO A 115 -14.01 2.19 -23.75
C PRO A 115 -14.78 1.03 -24.42
N TRP A 116 -15.45 0.27 -23.58
CA TRP A 116 -16.36 -0.80 -24.01
C TRP A 116 -17.57 -0.21 -24.73
#